data_bb6c88b4d1f45eba10475f4d2b724561
#
_entry.id   bb6c88b4d1f45eba10475f4d2b724561
#
_cell.length_a   1.000
_cell.length_b   1.000
_cell.length_c   1.000
_cell.angle_alpha   90.00
_cell.angle_beta   90.00
_cell.angle_gamma   90.00
#
_symmetry.space_group_name_H-M   'P 1'
#
loop_
_entity.id
_entity.type
_entity.pdbx_description
1 polymer ?
#
loop_
_entity_poly.entity_id
_entity_poly.type
_entity_poly.pdbx_seq_one_letter_code
_entity_poly.pdbx_strand_id
1 'polypeptide(L)'
;VKQAPKNQMIVTETPRLLLRHLTWDDVDDLATIFADPVVMKFFPNTRTSEETKSHIEWVFSCYEKYGFGLWATIHKADNQFIGRCGLIPQRVDGQEEVEIGYMLAKEYWGKGLATEAASAIRDYGFALGYNRLISLIAPGNIASQKVAMKVSLTYEKDTIIQEKNVRVYAIKRPNLP
;
A
#
# COMPACT_ATOMS: atom_id res chain seq x y z
N VAL A 1 8.12 -23.13 -13.03
CA VAL A 1 8.44 -21.69 -13.30
C VAL A 1 7.19 -21.10 -13.92
N LYS A 2 6.37 -20.37 -13.12
CA LYS A 2 5.24 -19.60 -13.66
C LYS A 2 5.82 -18.47 -14.52
N GLN A 3 5.60 -18.52 -15.83
CA GLN A 3 5.92 -17.39 -16.72
C GLN A 3 5.01 -16.22 -16.33
N ALA A 4 5.58 -15.02 -16.22
CA ALA A 4 4.81 -13.79 -16.05
C ALA A 4 3.79 -13.68 -17.21
N PRO A 5 2.49 -13.46 -16.94
CA PRO A 5 1.51 -13.30 -17.99
C PRO A 5 1.84 -12.06 -18.82
N LYS A 6 1.85 -12.23 -20.14
CA LYS A 6 2.05 -11.18 -21.15
C LYS A 6 0.88 -10.19 -21.03
N ASN A 7 1.09 -9.07 -20.41
CA ASN A 7 0.28 -7.83 -20.37
C ASN A 7 -0.03 -7.30 -18.94
N GLN A 8 0.89 -7.47 -18.00
CA GLN A 8 0.73 -6.83 -16.69
C GLN A 8 1.19 -5.38 -16.79
N MET A 9 0.29 -4.45 -16.47
CA MET A 9 0.63 -3.02 -16.47
C MET A 9 1.57 -2.72 -15.30
N ILE A 10 2.85 -2.52 -15.62
CA ILE A 10 3.88 -2.10 -14.66
C ILE A 10 3.63 -0.64 -14.33
N VAL A 11 3.61 -0.32 -13.05
CA VAL A 11 3.41 1.04 -12.53
C VAL A 11 4.76 1.68 -12.21
N THR A 12 5.58 0.98 -11.45
CA THR A 12 6.93 1.44 -11.09
C THR A 12 7.83 0.28 -10.69
N GLU A 13 9.12 0.50 -10.77
CA GLU A 13 10.15 -0.45 -10.34
C GLU A 13 11.14 0.21 -9.39
N THR A 14 11.70 -0.60 -8.52
CA THR A 14 12.80 -0.24 -7.64
C THR A 14 13.94 -1.25 -7.82
N PRO A 15 15.10 -1.10 -7.18
CA PRO A 15 16.15 -2.11 -7.26
C PRO A 15 15.70 -3.54 -6.92
N ARG A 16 14.79 -3.70 -5.94
CA ARG A 16 14.36 -5.01 -5.44
C ARG A 16 12.91 -5.36 -5.71
N LEU A 17 12.07 -4.38 -6.11
CA LEU A 17 10.62 -4.56 -6.25
C LEU A 17 10.14 -4.18 -7.65
N LEU A 18 9.12 -4.89 -8.11
CA LEU A 18 8.27 -4.54 -9.23
C LEU A 18 6.84 -4.31 -8.71
N LEU A 19 6.28 -3.15 -8.95
CA LEU A 19 4.89 -2.82 -8.63
C LEU A 19 4.08 -2.77 -9.93
N ARG A 20 3.02 -3.57 -10.00
CA ARG A 20 2.14 -3.69 -11.17
C ARG A 20 0.68 -3.70 -10.76
N HIS A 21 -0.22 -3.46 -11.69
CA HIS A 21 -1.63 -3.65 -11.41
C HIS A 21 -1.90 -5.07 -10.87
N LEU A 22 -2.82 -5.16 -9.90
CA LEU A 22 -3.39 -6.44 -9.48
C LEU A 22 -4.19 -7.05 -10.63
N THR A 23 -4.26 -8.36 -10.65
CA THR A 23 -5.07 -9.16 -11.56
C THR A 23 -5.86 -10.20 -10.77
N TRP A 24 -6.80 -10.87 -11.41
CA TRP A 24 -7.51 -11.98 -10.78
C TRP A 24 -6.60 -13.15 -10.40
N ASP A 25 -5.47 -13.31 -11.10
CA ASP A 25 -4.48 -14.36 -10.80
C ASP A 25 -3.78 -14.15 -9.44
N ASP A 26 -3.86 -12.93 -8.87
CA ASP A 26 -3.25 -12.59 -7.59
C ASP A 26 -4.14 -12.91 -6.37
N VAL A 27 -5.36 -13.39 -6.59
CA VAL A 27 -6.33 -13.65 -5.50
C VAL A 27 -5.77 -14.61 -4.47
N ASP A 28 -5.22 -15.74 -4.88
CA ASP A 28 -4.77 -16.79 -3.96
C ASP A 28 -3.55 -16.35 -3.15
N ASP A 29 -2.60 -15.67 -3.81
CA ASP A 29 -1.41 -15.13 -3.14
C ASP A 29 -1.80 -14.06 -2.12
N LEU A 30 -2.69 -13.12 -2.51
CA LEU A 30 -3.17 -12.08 -1.60
C LEU A 30 -4.04 -12.63 -0.47
N ALA A 31 -4.88 -13.62 -0.75
CA ALA A 31 -5.70 -14.29 0.26
C ALA A 31 -4.84 -14.98 1.32
N THR A 32 -3.73 -15.60 0.92
CA THR A 32 -2.77 -16.19 1.85
C THR A 32 -2.21 -15.14 2.81
N ILE A 33 -1.86 -13.95 2.32
CA ILE A 33 -1.38 -12.84 3.15
C ILE A 33 -2.49 -12.31 4.06
N PHE A 34 -3.71 -12.15 3.56
CA PHE A 34 -4.86 -11.67 4.33
C PHE A 34 -5.39 -12.67 5.37
N ALA A 35 -5.10 -13.96 5.22
CA ALA A 35 -5.43 -15.00 6.19
C ALA A 35 -4.44 -15.03 7.36
N ASP A 36 -3.26 -14.42 7.25
CA ASP A 36 -2.26 -14.43 8.34
C ASP A 36 -2.64 -13.43 9.44
N PRO A 37 -2.99 -13.88 10.67
CA PRO A 37 -3.38 -13.00 11.77
C PRO A 37 -2.25 -12.08 12.23
N VAL A 38 -1.00 -12.42 11.98
CA VAL A 38 0.16 -11.58 12.32
C VAL A 38 0.22 -10.38 11.38
N VAL A 39 0.01 -10.60 10.07
CA VAL A 39 -0.06 -9.53 9.07
C VAL A 39 -1.27 -8.64 9.32
N MET A 40 -2.42 -9.26 9.64
CA MET A 40 -3.69 -8.57 9.82
C MET A 40 -3.90 -8.01 11.24
N LYS A 41 -2.91 -8.07 12.12
CA LYS A 41 -3.00 -7.67 13.54
C LYS A 41 -3.65 -6.29 13.77
N PHE A 42 -3.43 -5.34 12.88
CA PHE A 42 -3.93 -3.96 12.98
C PHE A 42 -5.16 -3.68 12.10
N PHE A 43 -5.67 -4.71 11.45
CA PHE A 43 -6.92 -4.68 10.69
C PHE A 43 -8.06 -5.28 11.52
N PRO A 44 -9.34 -5.04 11.17
CA PRO A 44 -10.46 -5.58 11.94
C PRO A 44 -10.43 -7.09 12.10
N ASN A 45 -10.16 -7.80 11.02
CA ASN A 45 -10.14 -9.27 10.94
C ASN A 45 -9.18 -9.72 9.83
N THR A 46 -8.81 -11.01 9.84
CA THR A 46 -8.31 -11.71 8.66
C THR A 46 -9.40 -11.74 7.60
N ARG A 47 -9.03 -12.01 6.34
CA ARG A 47 -9.99 -12.07 5.24
C ARG A 47 -10.04 -13.44 4.61
N THR A 48 -11.23 -13.83 4.20
CA THR A 48 -11.48 -15.02 3.38
C THR A 48 -11.07 -14.77 1.91
N SER A 49 -11.06 -15.83 1.11
CA SER A 49 -10.84 -15.71 -0.35
C SER A 49 -11.89 -14.81 -1.02
N GLU A 50 -13.16 -14.93 -0.61
CA GLU A 50 -14.25 -14.10 -1.17
C GLU A 50 -14.09 -12.62 -0.80
N GLU A 51 -13.71 -12.32 0.44
CA GLU A 51 -13.42 -10.94 0.87
C GLU A 51 -12.17 -10.40 0.16
N THR A 52 -11.22 -11.26 -0.18
CA THR A 52 -10.05 -10.89 -0.98
C THR A 52 -10.44 -10.55 -2.42
N LYS A 53 -11.33 -11.33 -3.04
CA LYS A 53 -11.89 -11.00 -4.36
C LYS A 53 -12.60 -9.65 -4.36
N SER A 54 -13.49 -9.42 -3.37
CA SER A 54 -14.19 -8.14 -3.22
C SER A 54 -13.20 -6.97 -3.03
N HIS A 55 -12.10 -7.20 -2.32
CA HIS A 55 -11.04 -6.21 -2.18
C HIS A 55 -10.35 -5.90 -3.52
N ILE A 56 -10.07 -6.91 -4.34
CA ILE A 56 -9.47 -6.72 -5.67
C ILE A 56 -10.45 -5.99 -6.61
N GLU A 57 -11.75 -6.30 -6.57
CA GLU A 57 -12.78 -5.56 -7.31
C GLU A 57 -12.80 -4.08 -6.93
N TRP A 58 -12.75 -3.79 -5.64
CA TRP A 58 -12.64 -2.41 -5.16
C TRP A 58 -11.36 -1.73 -5.69
N VAL A 59 -10.23 -2.41 -5.70
CA VAL A 59 -8.98 -1.87 -6.25
C VAL A 59 -9.11 -1.57 -7.75
N PHE A 60 -9.76 -2.45 -8.52
CA PHE A 60 -10.04 -2.19 -9.94
C PHE A 60 -10.90 -0.93 -10.13
N SER A 61 -11.92 -0.75 -9.30
CA SER A 61 -12.72 0.48 -9.33
C SER A 61 -11.90 1.73 -9.01
N CYS A 62 -10.86 1.61 -8.16
CA CYS A 62 -9.93 2.71 -7.90
C CYS A 62 -9.08 3.04 -9.14
N TYR A 63 -8.58 2.05 -9.87
CA TYR A 63 -7.85 2.27 -11.11
C TYR A 63 -8.69 3.02 -12.15
N GLU A 64 -9.96 2.61 -12.31
CA GLU A 64 -10.88 3.26 -13.25
C GLU A 64 -11.23 4.69 -12.85
N LYS A 65 -11.51 4.91 -11.58
CA LYS A 65 -12.02 6.19 -11.09
C LYS A 65 -10.93 7.24 -10.84
N TYR A 66 -9.77 6.81 -10.31
CA TYR A 66 -8.72 7.71 -9.82
C TYR A 66 -7.42 7.60 -10.62
N GLY A 67 -7.28 6.58 -11.48
CA GLY A 67 -6.02 6.31 -12.19
C GLY A 67 -4.92 5.72 -11.32
N PHE A 68 -5.20 5.41 -10.06
CA PHE A 68 -4.28 4.76 -9.12
C PHE A 68 -5.03 3.82 -8.18
N GLY A 69 -4.31 3.01 -7.44
CA GLY A 69 -4.84 2.07 -6.46
C GLY A 69 -3.72 1.34 -5.72
N LEU A 70 -4.05 0.21 -5.13
CA LEU A 70 -3.07 -0.70 -4.56
C LEU A 70 -2.55 -1.65 -5.65
N TRP A 71 -1.25 -1.83 -5.70
CA TRP A 71 -0.55 -2.62 -6.72
C TRP A 71 0.03 -3.89 -6.12
N ALA A 72 0.06 -4.95 -6.93
CA ALA A 72 0.83 -6.15 -6.62
C ALA A 72 2.29 -5.78 -6.45
N THR A 73 2.89 -6.21 -5.37
CA THR A 73 4.30 -5.99 -5.08
C THR A 73 5.04 -7.30 -5.24
N ILE A 74 5.93 -7.35 -6.23
CA ILE A 74 6.71 -8.54 -6.58
C ILE A 74 8.16 -8.32 -6.14
N HIS A 75 8.72 -9.28 -5.42
CA HIS A 75 10.13 -9.27 -5.07
C HIS A 75 10.94 -9.84 -6.22
N LYS A 76 11.87 -9.05 -6.79
CA LYS A 76 12.56 -9.39 -8.05
C LYS A 76 13.50 -10.59 -7.92
N ALA A 77 14.11 -10.79 -6.75
CA ALA A 77 15.14 -11.81 -6.59
C ALA A 77 14.60 -13.25 -6.68
N ASP A 78 13.36 -13.46 -6.20
CA ASP A 78 12.69 -14.77 -6.20
C ASP A 78 11.40 -14.79 -7.02
N ASN A 79 11.05 -13.65 -7.65
CA ASN A 79 9.83 -13.46 -8.44
C ASN A 79 8.55 -13.82 -7.69
N GLN A 80 8.51 -13.57 -6.37
CA GLN A 80 7.35 -13.87 -5.52
C GLN A 80 6.45 -12.65 -5.37
N PHE A 81 5.13 -12.90 -5.39
CA PHE A 81 4.15 -11.94 -4.90
C PHE A 81 4.30 -11.82 -3.38
N ILE A 82 4.66 -10.64 -2.90
CA ILE A 82 4.98 -10.43 -1.48
C ILE A 82 3.97 -9.53 -0.76
N GLY A 83 2.99 -8.98 -1.46
CA GLY A 83 1.99 -8.13 -0.86
C GLY A 83 1.41 -7.11 -1.81
N ARG A 84 0.83 -6.07 -1.23
CA ARG A 84 0.27 -4.95 -1.97
C ARG A 84 0.74 -3.62 -1.39
N CYS A 85 1.11 -2.70 -2.26
CA CYS A 85 1.51 -1.34 -1.90
C CYS A 85 0.95 -0.38 -2.95
N GLY A 86 0.62 0.85 -2.57
CA GLY A 86 0.10 1.80 -3.55
C GLY A 86 -0.53 3.04 -2.93
N LEU A 87 -1.37 3.70 -3.72
CA LEU A 87 -2.13 4.87 -3.31
C LEU A 87 -3.59 4.49 -3.05
N ILE A 88 -4.17 5.07 -2.01
CA ILE A 88 -5.55 4.81 -1.59
C ILE A 88 -6.28 6.15 -1.51
N PRO A 89 -7.43 6.31 -2.19
CA PRO A 89 -8.27 7.47 -1.96
C PRO A 89 -8.89 7.38 -0.57
N GLN A 90 -8.79 8.45 0.21
CA GLN A 90 -9.31 8.52 1.57
C GLN A 90 -10.14 9.77 1.79
N ARG A 91 -10.97 9.74 2.83
CA ARG A 91 -11.64 10.91 3.37
C ARG A 91 -11.33 11.01 4.86
N VAL A 92 -10.61 12.05 5.26
CA VAL A 92 -10.16 12.27 6.64
C VAL A 92 -10.70 13.60 7.12
N ASP A 93 -11.48 13.60 8.20
CA ASP A 93 -12.09 14.81 8.79
C ASP A 93 -12.82 15.66 7.73
N GLY A 94 -13.53 15.00 6.80
CA GLY A 94 -14.28 15.65 5.73
C GLY A 94 -13.45 16.09 4.51
N GLN A 95 -12.14 15.95 4.52
CA GLN A 95 -11.24 16.31 3.42
C GLN A 95 -10.86 15.08 2.59
N GLU A 96 -10.76 15.25 1.26
CA GLU A 96 -10.20 14.24 0.37
C GLU A 96 -8.68 14.20 0.51
N GLU A 97 -8.14 13.01 0.70
CA GLU A 97 -6.72 12.74 0.90
C GLU A 97 -6.27 11.56 0.05
N VAL A 98 -4.98 11.47 -0.21
CA VAL A 98 -4.36 10.31 -0.86
C VAL A 98 -3.38 9.66 0.10
N GLU A 99 -3.65 8.41 0.42
CA GLU A 99 -2.86 7.63 1.38
C GLU A 99 -1.82 6.77 0.67
N ILE A 100 -0.60 6.74 1.20
CA ILE A 100 0.41 5.73 0.89
C ILE A 100 0.13 4.51 1.77
N GLY A 101 -0.35 3.44 1.15
CA GLY A 101 -0.64 2.17 1.82
C GLY A 101 0.35 1.08 1.45
N TYR A 102 0.75 0.26 2.40
CA TYR A 102 1.64 -0.89 2.19
C TYR A 102 1.31 -2.03 3.15
N MET A 103 1.37 -3.25 2.63
CA MET A 103 1.25 -4.49 3.38
C MET A 103 2.08 -5.55 2.67
N LEU A 104 2.97 -6.18 3.41
CA LEU A 104 3.82 -7.27 2.92
C LEU A 104 3.63 -8.52 3.78
N ALA A 105 3.82 -9.69 3.18
CA ALA A 105 3.93 -10.96 3.87
C ALA A 105 5.04 -10.90 4.93
N LYS A 106 4.83 -11.54 6.07
CA LYS A 106 5.74 -11.45 7.22
C LYS A 106 7.16 -11.92 6.95
N GLU A 107 7.32 -12.86 6.03
CA GLU A 107 8.62 -13.41 5.60
C GLU A 107 9.52 -12.36 4.96
N TYR A 108 8.91 -11.26 4.50
CA TYR A 108 9.60 -10.12 3.87
C TYR A 108 9.77 -8.91 4.80
N TRP A 109 9.38 -9.00 6.06
CA TRP A 109 9.56 -7.93 7.04
C TRP A 109 11.01 -7.78 7.47
N GLY A 110 11.36 -6.62 8.01
CA GLY A 110 12.71 -6.33 8.51
C GLY A 110 13.79 -6.14 7.45
N LYS A 111 13.45 -6.31 6.16
CA LYS A 111 14.40 -6.22 5.02
C LYS A 111 14.39 -4.85 4.34
N GLY A 112 13.65 -3.87 4.85
CA GLY A 112 13.54 -2.52 4.27
C GLY A 112 12.64 -2.42 3.03
N LEU A 113 11.98 -3.50 2.60
CA LEU A 113 11.17 -3.54 1.38
C LEU A 113 9.94 -2.63 1.45
N ALA A 114 9.27 -2.56 2.61
CA ALA A 114 8.14 -1.64 2.80
C ALA A 114 8.57 -0.17 2.67
N THR A 115 9.75 0.19 3.17
CA THR A 115 10.32 1.53 3.02
C THR A 115 10.65 1.83 1.56
N GLU A 116 11.22 0.88 0.85
CA GLU A 116 11.55 0.99 -0.58
C GLU A 116 10.28 1.17 -1.43
N ALA A 117 9.24 0.37 -1.19
CA ALA A 117 7.95 0.50 -1.84
C ALA A 117 7.29 1.86 -1.53
N ALA A 118 7.19 2.23 -0.26
CA ALA A 118 6.58 3.49 0.16
C ALA A 118 7.29 4.72 -0.42
N SER A 119 8.62 4.68 -0.54
CA SER A 119 9.39 5.75 -1.19
C SER A 119 9.03 5.90 -2.67
N ALA A 120 8.99 4.79 -3.42
CA ALA A 120 8.61 4.81 -4.83
C ALA A 120 7.15 5.27 -5.03
N ILE A 121 6.23 4.84 -4.15
CA ILE A 121 4.81 5.25 -4.18
C ILE A 121 4.65 6.73 -3.88
N ARG A 122 5.37 7.27 -2.90
CA ARG A 122 5.42 8.70 -2.59
C ARG A 122 5.84 9.50 -3.82
N ASP A 123 6.94 9.13 -4.45
CA ASP A 123 7.47 9.82 -5.63
C ASP A 123 6.52 9.71 -6.81
N TYR A 124 5.88 8.55 -6.99
CA TYR A 124 4.83 8.35 -7.99
C TYR A 124 3.61 9.26 -7.72
N GLY A 125 3.14 9.35 -6.48
CA GLY A 125 2.03 10.24 -6.11
C GLY A 125 2.34 11.71 -6.39
N PHE A 126 3.56 12.14 -6.12
CA PHE A 126 4.01 13.49 -6.47
C PHE A 126 4.11 13.71 -7.99
N ALA A 127 4.52 12.69 -8.75
CA ALA A 127 4.55 12.75 -10.22
C ALA A 127 3.15 12.83 -10.83
N LEU A 128 2.13 12.26 -10.19
CA LEU A 128 0.72 12.42 -10.56
C LEU A 128 0.16 13.82 -10.26
N GLY A 129 0.92 14.70 -9.60
CA GLY A 129 0.53 16.08 -9.30
C GLY A 129 -0.08 16.29 -7.91
N TYR A 130 -0.13 15.27 -7.06
CA TYR A 130 -0.58 15.42 -5.67
C TYR A 130 0.44 16.26 -4.88
N ASN A 131 -0.03 17.29 -4.19
CA ASN A 131 0.84 18.16 -3.39
C ASN A 131 0.95 17.70 -1.93
N ARG A 132 0.13 16.74 -1.54
CA ARG A 132 0.10 16.17 -0.21
C ARG A 132 -0.22 14.68 -0.29
N LEU A 133 0.48 13.90 0.53
CA LEU A 133 0.23 12.47 0.73
C LEU A 133 0.21 12.18 2.21
N ILE A 134 -0.60 11.21 2.63
CA ILE A 134 -0.72 10.79 4.02
C ILE A 134 -0.45 9.29 4.18
N SER A 135 -0.33 8.83 5.42
CA SER A 135 -0.51 7.43 5.82
C SER A 135 -1.32 7.37 7.11
N LEU A 136 -2.30 6.48 7.15
CA LEU A 136 -3.18 6.25 8.29
C LEU A 136 -2.71 5.01 9.04
N ILE A 137 -2.23 5.19 10.26
CA ILE A 137 -1.52 4.14 10.98
C ILE A 137 -2.11 3.94 12.36
N ALA A 138 -2.45 2.70 12.71
CA ALA A 138 -2.90 2.37 14.07
C ALA A 138 -1.83 2.78 15.11
N PRO A 139 -2.20 3.38 16.25
CA PRO A 139 -1.24 3.87 17.25
C PRO A 139 -0.24 2.81 17.73
N GLY A 140 -0.65 1.53 17.81
CA GLY A 140 0.21 0.42 18.21
C GLY A 140 1.11 -0.13 17.08
N ASN A 141 0.94 0.29 15.81
CA ASN A 141 1.72 -0.20 14.68
C ASN A 141 3.04 0.57 14.53
N ILE A 142 3.95 0.36 15.46
CA ILE A 142 5.25 1.06 15.50
C ILE A 142 6.09 0.78 14.25
N ALA A 143 6.00 -0.43 13.69
CA ALA A 143 6.75 -0.77 12.48
C ALA A 143 6.32 0.10 11.29
N SER A 144 5.00 0.27 11.06
CA SER A 144 4.46 1.12 10.01
C SER A 144 4.80 2.60 10.22
N GLN A 145 4.75 3.08 11.47
CA GLN A 145 5.15 4.46 11.81
C GLN A 145 6.63 4.72 11.45
N LYS A 146 7.52 3.76 11.74
CA LYS A 146 8.93 3.85 11.34
C LYS A 146 9.11 3.90 9.82
N VAL A 147 8.32 3.14 9.05
CA VAL A 147 8.34 3.21 7.58
C VAL A 147 7.90 4.59 7.12
N ALA A 148 6.78 5.11 7.61
CA ALA A 148 6.29 6.45 7.25
C ALA A 148 7.35 7.53 7.51
N MET A 149 7.98 7.52 8.69
CA MET A 149 9.06 8.47 9.03
C MET A 149 10.29 8.34 8.13
N LYS A 150 10.68 7.10 7.76
CA LYS A 150 11.83 6.87 6.87
C LYS A 150 11.60 7.39 5.45
N VAL A 151 10.35 7.52 5.01
CA VAL A 151 10.01 8.12 3.72
C VAL A 151 9.56 9.58 3.85
N SER A 152 9.97 10.23 4.95
CA SER A 152 9.80 11.66 5.22
C SER A 152 8.37 12.11 5.52
N LEU A 153 7.45 11.19 5.84
CA LEU A 153 6.19 11.59 6.43
C LEU A 153 6.40 11.90 7.91
N THR A 154 5.76 12.95 8.39
CA THR A 154 5.79 13.38 9.80
C THR A 154 4.44 13.19 10.45
N TYR A 155 4.44 12.85 11.75
CA TYR A 155 3.19 12.80 12.51
C TYR A 155 2.52 14.18 12.51
N GLU A 156 1.24 14.20 12.23
CA GLU A 156 0.45 15.43 12.16
C GLU A 156 -0.61 15.49 13.26
N LYS A 157 -1.42 14.42 13.39
CA LYS A 157 -2.51 14.37 14.37
C LYS A 157 -3.04 12.96 14.58
N ASP A 158 -3.83 12.76 15.62
CA ASP A 158 -4.72 11.62 15.77
C ASP A 158 -6.10 11.97 15.22
N THR A 159 -6.80 10.98 14.67
CA THR A 159 -8.19 11.09 14.23
C THR A 159 -8.92 9.76 14.41
N ILE A 160 -10.23 9.75 14.12
CA ILE A 160 -11.07 8.54 14.19
C ILE A 160 -11.55 8.20 12.79
N ILE A 161 -11.25 6.99 12.34
CA ILE A 161 -11.74 6.45 11.07
C ILE A 161 -12.43 5.12 11.35
N GLN A 162 -13.71 5.00 10.94
CA GLN A 162 -14.51 3.80 11.19
C GLN A 162 -14.45 3.35 12.66
N GLU A 163 -14.66 4.33 13.58
CA GLU A 163 -14.66 4.14 15.03
C GLU A 163 -13.31 3.71 15.65
N LYS A 164 -12.21 3.81 14.88
CA LYS A 164 -10.86 3.46 15.32
C LYS A 164 -9.96 4.68 15.39
N ASN A 165 -9.19 4.77 16.47
CA ASN A 165 -8.12 5.75 16.56
C ASN A 165 -7.01 5.42 15.55
N VAL A 166 -6.65 6.38 14.74
CA VAL A 166 -5.52 6.30 13.80
C VAL A 166 -4.65 7.55 13.90
N ARG A 167 -3.37 7.38 13.63
CA ARG A 167 -2.39 8.46 13.48
C ARG A 167 -2.26 8.85 12.03
N VAL A 168 -2.39 10.13 11.75
CA VAL A 168 -2.13 10.71 10.43
C VAL A 168 -0.66 11.11 10.38
N TYR A 169 0.07 10.48 9.49
CA TYR A 169 1.39 10.92 9.05
C TYR A 169 1.25 11.57 7.69
N ALA A 170 1.91 12.70 7.46
CA ALA A 170 1.73 13.48 6.25
C ALA A 170 3.06 13.99 5.69
N ILE A 171 3.08 14.18 4.37
CA ILE A 171 4.16 14.84 3.66
C ILE A 171 3.56 15.79 2.62
N LYS A 172 4.14 16.97 2.49
CA LYS A 172 3.87 17.89 1.37
C LYS A 172 4.96 17.75 0.32
N ARG A 173 4.58 17.89 -0.94
CA ARG A 173 5.53 17.94 -2.05
C ARG A 173 6.54 19.06 -1.78
N PRO A 174 7.85 18.77 -1.82
CA PRO A 174 8.85 19.83 -1.78
C PRO A 174 8.59 20.84 -2.90
N ASN A 175 8.62 22.12 -2.58
CA ASN A 175 8.62 23.15 -3.62
C ASN A 175 9.87 22.94 -4.48
N LEU A 176 9.68 22.67 -5.75
CA LEU A 176 10.78 22.71 -6.70
C LEU A 176 11.21 24.18 -6.81
N PRO A 177 12.52 24.46 -6.79
CA PRO A 177 13.04 25.82 -6.94
C PRO A 177 12.68 26.43 -8.29
#